data_0aa21fc75ca294737c9ca98b663f77fa
#
_entry.id   0aa21fc75ca294737c9ca98b663f77fa
#
_cell.length_a   1.000
_cell.length_b   1.000
_cell.length_c   1.000
_cell.angle_alpha   90.00
_cell.angle_beta   90.00
_cell.angle_gamma   90.00
#
_symmetry.space_group_name_H-M   'P 1'
#
loop_
_entity.id
_entity.type
_entity.pdbx_description
1 polymer ?
#
loop_
_entity_poly.entity_id
_entity_poly.type
_entity_poly.pdbx_seq_one_letter_code
_entity_poly.pdbx_strand_id
1 'polypeptide(L)'
;MKSKNLSENILRSVKSKGFKYISLPSVIEANHIVQRSGENFRKFIFSFIDQNGSELCLRPDLTIASCLRYLENNLKGKEKIFYNGQAYRKSQNKKDSIIRDQIGFEIIGSKDEKNDDKEIINTSLKSLQNIKYSSGTLTIGNVEIFNLLISKLDIPKRWKLRLSRHFWREKYFNDLLKRLETNSD
;
A
#
# COMPACT_ATOMS: atom_id res chain seq x y z
N MET A 1 18.73 5.76 20.28
CA MET A 1 19.81 4.83 19.84
C MET A 1 19.29 3.46 19.36
N LYS A 2 18.40 2.76 20.06
CA LYS A 2 17.90 1.42 19.64
C LYS A 2 17.15 1.41 18.29
N SER A 3 16.33 2.42 18.00
CA SER A 3 15.54 2.52 16.76
C SER A 3 16.42 2.68 15.51
N LYS A 4 17.48 3.48 15.60
CA LYS A 4 18.41 3.74 14.47
C LYS A 4 19.17 2.47 14.06
N ASN A 5 19.66 1.69 15.02
CA ASN A 5 20.31 0.40 14.76
C ASN A 5 19.37 -0.63 14.13
N LEU A 6 18.08 -0.60 14.49
CA LEU A 6 17.05 -1.48 13.95
C LEU A 6 16.84 -1.21 12.46
N SER A 7 16.62 0.04 12.10
CA SER A 7 16.44 0.48 10.71
C SER A 7 17.66 0.12 9.85
N GLU A 8 18.88 0.37 10.34
CA GLU A 8 20.11 0.06 9.62
C GLU A 8 20.25 -1.44 9.32
N ASN A 9 19.88 -2.30 10.26
CA ASN A 9 19.94 -3.76 10.05
C ASN A 9 18.93 -4.23 8.99
N ILE A 10 17.72 -3.68 9.00
CA ILE A 10 16.71 -3.95 7.96
C ILE A 10 17.26 -3.51 6.59
N LEU A 11 17.77 -2.27 6.50
CA LEU A 11 18.27 -1.71 5.25
C LEU A 11 19.46 -2.51 4.69
N ARG A 12 20.37 -2.99 5.54
CA ARG A 12 21.46 -3.89 5.11
C ARG A 12 20.93 -5.20 4.56
N SER A 13 19.93 -5.80 5.23
CA SER A 13 19.29 -7.03 4.77
C SER A 13 18.66 -6.87 3.39
N VAL A 14 17.91 -5.80 3.16
CA VAL A 14 17.27 -5.50 1.89
C VAL A 14 18.31 -5.24 0.79
N LYS A 15 19.34 -4.43 1.10
CA LYS A 15 20.45 -4.15 0.17
C LYS A 15 21.17 -5.42 -0.27
N SER A 16 21.41 -6.36 0.64
CA SER A 16 22.08 -7.64 0.33
C SER A 16 21.29 -8.53 -0.63
N LYS A 17 20.00 -8.25 -0.85
CA LYS A 17 19.12 -8.90 -1.81
C LYS A 17 19.07 -8.20 -3.18
N GLY A 18 19.97 -7.25 -3.42
CA GLY A 18 20.09 -6.55 -4.69
C GLY A 18 19.10 -5.39 -4.88
N PHE A 19 18.40 -4.98 -3.81
CA PHE A 19 17.59 -3.75 -3.87
C PHE A 19 18.50 -2.52 -3.83
N LYS A 20 18.18 -1.52 -4.64
CA LYS A 20 18.90 -0.25 -4.72
C LYS A 20 18.19 0.83 -3.91
N TYR A 21 18.95 1.59 -3.14
CA TYR A 21 18.39 2.74 -2.42
C TYR A 21 17.96 3.83 -3.36
N ILE A 22 16.78 4.40 -3.09
CA ILE A 22 16.29 5.61 -3.76
C ILE A 22 15.86 6.65 -2.74
N SER A 23 16.12 7.92 -3.08
CA SER A 23 15.53 9.06 -2.37
C SER A 23 14.21 9.42 -3.04
N LEU A 24 13.20 9.73 -2.25
CA LEU A 24 11.87 10.08 -2.73
C LEU A 24 11.47 11.48 -2.24
N PRO A 25 10.76 12.29 -3.06
CA PRO A 25 10.33 13.62 -2.68
C PRO A 25 9.33 13.55 -1.51
N SER A 26 9.40 14.51 -0.60
CA SER A 26 8.45 14.63 0.52
C SER A 26 7.14 15.30 0.11
N VAL A 27 7.17 16.10 -0.96
CA VAL A 27 6.03 16.80 -1.53
C VAL A 27 5.73 16.20 -2.90
N ILE A 28 4.48 15.88 -3.15
CA ILE A 28 3.98 15.31 -4.40
C ILE A 28 2.62 15.91 -4.75
N GLU A 29 2.15 15.74 -5.97
CA GLU A 29 0.81 16.17 -6.35
C GLU A 29 -0.27 15.37 -5.59
N ALA A 30 -1.21 16.08 -4.98
CA ALA A 30 -2.30 15.48 -4.22
C ALA A 30 -3.20 14.59 -5.08
N ASN A 31 -3.35 14.94 -6.37
CA ASN A 31 -4.18 14.21 -7.30
C ASN A 31 -3.75 12.73 -7.45
N HIS A 32 -2.45 12.42 -7.47
CA HIS A 32 -1.97 11.03 -7.56
C HIS A 32 -2.42 10.18 -6.37
N ILE A 33 -2.45 10.79 -5.18
CA ILE A 33 -2.93 10.12 -3.97
C ILE A 33 -4.44 9.90 -4.04
N VAL A 34 -5.19 10.92 -4.43
CA VAL A 34 -6.66 10.87 -4.48
C VAL A 34 -7.15 9.90 -5.55
N GLN A 35 -6.55 9.88 -6.73
CA GLN A 35 -6.90 8.93 -7.79
C GLN A 35 -6.70 7.48 -7.36
N ARG A 36 -5.63 7.19 -6.61
CA ARG A 36 -5.32 5.82 -6.15
C ARG A 36 -6.14 5.40 -4.93
N SER A 37 -6.33 6.31 -3.96
CA SER A 37 -6.91 5.99 -2.64
C SER A 37 -8.37 6.42 -2.50
N GLY A 38 -8.91 7.13 -3.50
CA GLY A 38 -10.26 7.67 -3.51
C GLY A 38 -10.37 9.02 -2.78
N GLU A 39 -11.40 9.80 -3.14
CA GLU A 39 -11.61 11.17 -2.61
C GLU A 39 -11.74 11.20 -1.07
N ASN A 40 -12.28 10.16 -0.47
CA ASN A 40 -12.37 10.03 0.99
C ASN A 40 -11.01 10.04 1.71
N PHE A 41 -9.94 9.78 0.99
CA PHE A 41 -8.59 9.80 1.57
C PHE A 41 -8.04 11.23 1.75
N ARG A 42 -8.61 12.22 1.04
CA ARG A 42 -8.22 13.64 1.11
C ARG A 42 -8.20 14.18 2.55
N LYS A 43 -9.11 13.75 3.40
CA LYS A 43 -9.16 14.15 4.82
C LYS A 43 -7.93 13.73 5.64
N PHE A 44 -7.13 12.79 5.14
CA PHE A 44 -5.94 12.28 5.82
C PHE A 44 -4.63 12.88 5.32
N ILE A 45 -4.64 13.63 4.21
CA ILE A 45 -3.45 14.26 3.64
C ILE A 45 -3.29 15.71 4.09
N PHE A 46 -2.04 16.16 4.20
CA PHE A 46 -1.68 17.57 4.38
C PHE A 46 -1.48 18.18 3.00
N SER A 47 -2.51 18.80 2.44
CA SER A 47 -2.44 19.45 1.13
C SER A 47 -2.36 20.97 1.25
N PHE A 48 -1.79 21.61 0.24
CA PHE A 48 -1.63 23.04 0.07
C PHE A 48 -1.55 23.39 -1.43
N ILE A 49 -1.80 24.62 -1.77
CA ILE A 49 -1.69 25.11 -3.14
C ILE A 49 -0.32 25.76 -3.32
N ASP A 50 0.38 25.41 -4.40
CA ASP A 50 1.63 26.05 -4.78
C ASP A 50 1.39 27.40 -5.49
N GLN A 51 2.48 28.09 -5.83
CA GLN A 51 2.43 29.37 -6.52
C GLN A 51 1.84 29.31 -7.95
N ASN A 52 1.73 28.13 -8.53
CA ASN A 52 1.18 27.88 -9.88
C ASN A 52 -0.29 27.43 -9.82
N GLY A 53 -0.88 27.34 -8.64
CA GLY A 53 -2.24 26.88 -8.44
C GLY A 53 -2.39 25.35 -8.37
N SER A 54 -1.29 24.59 -8.36
CA SER A 54 -1.33 23.12 -8.25
C SER A 54 -1.53 22.69 -6.80
N GLU A 55 -2.42 21.69 -6.58
CA GLU A 55 -2.60 21.11 -5.26
C GLU A 55 -1.50 20.08 -4.98
N LEU A 56 -0.61 20.42 -4.09
CA LEU A 56 0.46 19.57 -3.58
C LEU A 56 0.08 19.01 -2.21
N CYS A 57 0.75 17.91 -1.81
CA CYS A 57 0.61 17.37 -0.46
C CYS A 57 1.93 16.82 0.09
N LEU A 58 2.05 16.79 1.40
CA LEU A 58 3.05 15.94 2.04
C LEU A 58 2.68 14.48 1.78
N ARG A 59 3.64 13.70 1.28
CA ARG A 59 3.41 12.29 0.93
C ARG A 59 2.85 11.50 2.12
N PRO A 60 1.68 10.85 1.99
CA PRO A 60 1.09 10.05 3.06
C PRO A 60 1.68 8.63 3.16
N ASP A 61 2.40 8.20 2.13
CA ASP A 61 3.20 6.98 2.06
C ASP A 61 4.32 7.13 1.02
N LEU A 62 5.23 6.19 0.98
CA LEU A 62 6.36 6.23 0.05
C LEU A 62 6.15 5.33 -1.18
N THR A 63 5.21 4.38 -1.15
CA THR A 63 4.95 3.46 -2.27
C THR A 63 4.48 4.21 -3.51
N ILE A 64 3.50 5.12 -3.37
CA ILE A 64 3.01 5.92 -4.51
C ILE A 64 4.14 6.78 -5.08
N ALA A 65 4.92 7.44 -4.21
CA ALA A 65 6.06 8.25 -4.66
C ALA A 65 7.11 7.40 -5.42
N SER A 66 7.32 6.14 -5.03
CA SER A 66 8.25 5.24 -5.75
C SER A 66 7.72 4.83 -7.12
N CYS A 67 6.42 4.59 -7.24
CA CYS A 67 5.77 4.29 -8.51
C CYS A 67 5.80 5.51 -9.46
N LEU A 68 5.53 6.72 -8.95
CA LEU A 68 5.63 7.95 -9.73
C LEU A 68 7.04 8.15 -10.29
N ARG A 69 8.07 8.00 -9.45
CA ARG A 69 9.46 8.06 -9.89
C ARG A 69 9.74 7.10 -11.06
N TYR A 70 9.23 5.87 -10.99
CA TYR A 70 9.41 4.88 -12.05
C TYR A 70 8.77 5.36 -13.37
N LEU A 71 7.56 5.89 -13.32
CA LEU A 71 6.81 6.37 -14.48
C LEU A 71 7.40 7.66 -15.06
N GLU A 72 7.70 8.65 -14.24
CA GLU A 72 8.24 9.96 -14.65
C GLU A 72 9.61 9.85 -15.31
N ASN A 73 10.44 8.93 -14.84
CA ASN A 73 11.74 8.68 -15.45
C ASN A 73 11.67 7.73 -16.68
N ASN A 74 10.46 7.37 -17.11
CA ASN A 74 10.25 6.45 -18.24
C ASN A 74 11.05 5.14 -18.11
N LEU A 75 11.23 4.65 -16.88
CA LEU A 75 12.00 3.45 -16.64
C LEU A 75 11.28 2.24 -17.23
N LYS A 76 12.05 1.33 -17.80
CA LYS A 76 11.53 0.10 -18.43
C LYS A 76 12.19 -1.12 -17.79
N GLY A 77 11.39 -2.17 -17.64
CA GLY A 77 11.86 -3.43 -17.07
C GLY A 77 11.85 -3.43 -15.53
N LYS A 78 12.36 -4.53 -14.99
CA LYS A 78 12.33 -4.80 -13.55
C LYS A 78 13.31 -3.93 -12.78
N GLU A 79 12.82 -3.17 -11.82
CA GLU A 79 13.60 -2.50 -10.79
C GLU A 79 13.31 -3.09 -9.41
N LYS A 80 14.37 -3.26 -8.62
CA LYS A 80 14.31 -3.62 -7.19
C LYS A 80 14.84 -2.44 -6.40
N ILE A 81 13.97 -1.75 -5.69
CA ILE A 81 14.27 -0.50 -4.98
C ILE A 81 13.90 -0.59 -3.51
N PHE A 82 14.59 0.16 -2.68
CA PHE A 82 14.19 0.36 -1.30
C PHE A 82 14.37 1.82 -0.89
N TYR A 83 13.62 2.21 0.11
CA TYR A 83 13.61 3.57 0.65
C TYR A 83 13.45 3.56 2.17
N ASN A 84 13.88 4.65 2.78
CA ASN A 84 13.64 4.96 4.18
C ASN A 84 13.31 6.44 4.27
N GLY A 85 12.19 6.78 4.88
CA GLY A 85 11.75 8.16 4.98
C GLY A 85 10.49 8.32 5.82
N GLN A 86 10.04 9.55 5.91
CA GLN A 86 8.85 9.90 6.68
C GLN A 86 7.60 9.98 5.78
N ALA A 87 6.52 9.42 6.28
CA ALA A 87 5.17 9.57 5.76
C ALA A 87 4.36 10.47 6.69
N TYR A 88 3.45 11.26 6.12
CA TYR A 88 2.70 12.30 6.84
C TYR A 88 1.21 12.07 6.67
N ARG A 89 0.51 11.75 7.76
CA ARG A 89 -0.95 11.53 7.74
C ARG A 89 -1.63 12.27 8.86
N LYS A 90 -2.73 12.96 8.55
CA LYS A 90 -3.65 13.45 9.58
C LYS A 90 -4.28 12.24 10.26
N SER A 91 -4.33 12.25 11.59
CA SER A 91 -5.07 11.26 12.36
C SER A 91 -6.31 11.87 12.98
N GLN A 92 -7.38 11.09 13.06
CA GLN A 92 -8.58 11.45 13.81
C GLN A 92 -8.36 11.28 15.32
N ASN A 93 -7.40 10.45 15.69
CA ASN A 93 -7.02 10.25 17.08
C ASN A 93 -5.84 11.18 17.44
N LYS A 94 -6.03 12.09 18.37
CA LYS A 94 -5.00 13.04 18.83
C LYS A 94 -3.74 12.38 19.41
N LYS A 95 -3.82 11.11 19.79
CA LYS A 95 -2.69 10.35 20.33
C LYS A 95 -1.78 9.76 19.25
N ASP A 96 -2.24 9.69 18.01
CA ASP A 96 -1.44 9.13 16.92
C ASP A 96 -0.44 10.16 16.39
N SER A 97 0.77 9.71 16.13
CA SER A 97 1.77 10.54 15.43
C SER A 97 1.31 10.85 14.00
N ILE A 98 1.41 12.11 13.62
CA ILE A 98 1.19 12.56 12.24
C ILE A 98 2.39 12.25 11.34
N ILE A 99 3.55 12.00 11.92
CA ILE A 99 4.78 11.62 11.23
C ILE A 99 5.07 10.16 11.55
N ARG A 100 5.29 9.35 10.52
CA ARG A 100 5.59 7.93 10.64
C ARG A 100 6.86 7.61 9.86
N ASP A 101 7.86 7.06 10.52
CA ASP A 101 9.02 6.52 9.82
C ASP A 101 8.60 5.25 9.06
N GLN A 102 8.92 5.20 7.78
CA GLN A 102 8.56 4.11 6.88
C GLN A 102 9.80 3.61 6.15
N ILE A 103 10.05 2.32 6.25
CA ILE A 103 10.97 1.59 5.39
C ILE A 103 10.12 0.74 4.45
N GLY A 104 10.43 0.80 3.16
CA GLY A 104 9.79 -0.05 2.18
C GLY A 104 10.76 -0.51 1.11
N PHE A 105 10.37 -1.56 0.42
CA PHE A 105 11.07 -2.04 -0.76
C PHE A 105 10.06 -2.60 -1.75
N GLU A 106 10.31 -2.35 -3.02
CA GLU A 106 9.39 -2.61 -4.11
C GLU A 106 10.11 -3.34 -5.25
N ILE A 107 9.36 -4.16 -5.97
CA ILE A 107 9.75 -4.67 -7.28
C ILE A 107 8.76 -4.10 -8.28
N ILE A 108 9.25 -3.28 -9.21
CA ILE A 108 8.41 -2.56 -10.18
C ILE A 108 8.82 -2.97 -11.59
N GLY A 109 7.84 -3.03 -12.52
CA GLY A 109 8.08 -3.30 -13.93
C GLY A 109 8.45 -4.74 -14.28
N SER A 110 8.24 -5.68 -13.38
CA SER A 110 8.45 -7.11 -13.62
C SER A 110 7.25 -7.74 -14.34
N LYS A 111 7.52 -8.88 -14.97
CA LYS A 111 6.50 -9.75 -15.57
C LYS A 111 6.33 -11.09 -14.83
N ASP A 112 7.11 -11.31 -13.79
CA ASP A 112 7.11 -12.56 -13.00
C ASP A 112 6.61 -12.32 -11.58
N GLU A 113 5.35 -11.91 -11.48
CA GLU A 113 4.68 -11.53 -10.22
C GLU A 113 4.83 -12.62 -9.14
N LYS A 114 4.65 -13.89 -9.53
CA LYS A 114 4.68 -15.00 -8.57
C LYS A 114 6.05 -15.19 -7.88
N ASN A 115 7.14 -15.03 -8.61
CA ASN A 115 8.47 -15.11 -8.01
C ASN A 115 8.83 -13.83 -7.27
N ASP A 116 8.35 -12.68 -7.74
CA ASP A 116 8.55 -11.40 -7.09
C ASP A 116 7.82 -11.33 -5.74
N ASP A 117 6.59 -11.80 -5.66
CA ASP A 117 5.85 -11.92 -4.39
C ASP A 117 6.59 -12.80 -3.39
N LYS A 118 7.11 -13.95 -3.83
CA LYS A 118 7.94 -14.81 -2.98
C LYS A 118 9.22 -14.11 -2.52
N GLU A 119 9.85 -13.35 -3.40
CA GLU A 119 11.06 -12.60 -3.08
C GLU A 119 10.77 -11.52 -2.04
N ILE A 120 9.69 -10.75 -2.19
CA ILE A 120 9.24 -9.73 -1.24
C ILE A 120 8.95 -10.36 0.12
N ILE A 121 8.16 -11.43 0.18
CA ILE A 121 7.83 -12.13 1.43
C ILE A 121 9.09 -12.64 2.12
N ASN A 122 9.97 -13.33 1.39
CA ASN A 122 11.21 -13.87 1.95
C ASN A 122 12.16 -12.77 2.44
N THR A 123 12.24 -11.65 1.72
CA THR A 123 13.07 -10.50 2.11
C THR A 123 12.52 -9.86 3.37
N SER A 124 11.20 -9.72 3.48
CA SER A 124 10.52 -9.21 4.68
C SER A 124 10.81 -10.07 5.90
N LEU A 125 10.58 -11.38 5.79
CA LEU A 125 10.78 -12.34 6.89
C LEU A 125 12.24 -12.36 7.35
N LYS A 126 13.21 -12.40 6.42
CA LYS A 126 14.64 -12.37 6.76
C LYS A 126 15.05 -11.05 7.42
N SER A 127 14.49 -9.94 6.96
CA SER A 127 14.76 -8.63 7.57
C SER A 127 14.27 -8.56 9.02
N LEU A 128 13.11 -9.13 9.32
CA LEU A 128 12.58 -9.24 10.67
C LEU A 128 13.42 -10.17 11.56
N GLN A 129 13.83 -11.33 11.03
CA GLN A 129 14.74 -12.24 11.75
C GLN A 129 16.05 -11.58 12.13
N ASN A 130 16.65 -10.79 11.24
CA ASN A 130 17.91 -10.09 11.47
C ASN A 130 17.84 -9.06 12.61
N ILE A 131 16.64 -8.58 12.95
CA ILE A 131 16.40 -7.70 14.09
C ILE A 131 15.91 -8.45 15.33
N LYS A 132 16.05 -9.80 15.32
CA LYS A 132 15.60 -10.69 16.40
C LYS A 132 14.10 -10.62 16.71
N TYR A 133 13.29 -10.27 15.70
CA TYR A 133 11.84 -10.38 15.81
C TYR A 133 11.48 -11.85 15.62
N SER A 134 11.17 -12.52 16.72
CA SER A 134 11.05 -13.99 16.78
C SER A 134 9.62 -14.51 16.69
N SER A 135 8.62 -13.64 16.84
CA SER A 135 7.22 -14.06 16.82
C SER A 135 6.38 -13.09 15.99
N GLY A 136 5.57 -13.63 15.10
CA GLY A 136 4.65 -12.86 14.28
C GLY A 136 3.80 -13.78 13.41
N THR A 137 2.65 -13.28 12.97
CA THR A 137 1.77 -13.97 12.04
C THR A 137 1.88 -13.33 10.67
N LEU A 138 2.19 -14.12 9.65
CA LEU A 138 2.11 -13.70 8.25
C LEU A 138 0.69 -13.97 7.75
N THR A 139 -0.05 -12.91 7.44
CA THR A 139 -1.37 -13.02 6.82
C THR A 139 -1.25 -12.71 5.33
N ILE A 140 -1.67 -13.65 4.49
CA ILE A 140 -1.70 -13.48 3.04
C ILE A 140 -3.16 -13.46 2.59
N GLY A 141 -3.57 -12.38 1.92
CA GLY A 141 -4.89 -12.24 1.31
C GLY A 141 -4.79 -12.33 -0.21
N ASN A 142 -5.81 -12.93 -0.83
CA ASN A 142 -5.93 -12.96 -2.28
C ASN A 142 -7.36 -12.61 -2.69
N VAL A 143 -7.52 -11.48 -3.38
CA VAL A 143 -8.83 -10.98 -3.85
C VAL A 143 -9.44 -11.94 -4.90
N GLU A 144 -8.63 -12.70 -5.64
CA GLU A 144 -9.09 -13.68 -6.62
C GLU A 144 -9.95 -14.78 -5.99
N ILE A 145 -9.68 -15.17 -4.75
CA ILE A 145 -10.50 -16.15 -4.00
C ILE A 145 -11.92 -15.59 -3.85
N PHE A 146 -12.05 -14.33 -3.46
CA PHE A 146 -13.35 -13.68 -3.33
C PHE A 146 -14.06 -13.57 -4.68
N ASN A 147 -13.34 -13.11 -5.72
CA ASN A 147 -13.89 -12.98 -7.08
C ASN A 147 -14.37 -14.32 -7.61
N LEU A 148 -13.62 -15.39 -7.38
CA LEU A 148 -13.99 -16.75 -7.78
C LEU A 148 -15.27 -17.20 -7.06
N LEU A 149 -15.37 -17.00 -5.75
CA LEU A 149 -16.56 -17.32 -4.98
C LEU A 149 -17.79 -16.57 -5.53
N ILE A 150 -17.70 -15.25 -5.69
CA ILE A 150 -18.79 -14.44 -6.22
C ILE A 150 -19.19 -14.87 -7.64
N SER A 151 -18.21 -15.26 -8.48
CA SER A 151 -18.51 -15.72 -9.84
C SER A 151 -19.35 -16.99 -9.87
N LYS A 152 -19.16 -17.89 -8.89
CA LYS A 152 -19.85 -19.18 -8.77
C LYS A 152 -21.23 -19.10 -8.13
N LEU A 153 -21.57 -17.99 -7.46
CA LEU A 153 -22.91 -17.83 -6.87
C LEU A 153 -23.96 -17.70 -7.98
N ASP A 154 -25.11 -18.37 -7.79
CA ASP A 154 -26.27 -18.21 -8.65
C ASP A 154 -27.12 -17.02 -8.18
N ILE A 155 -26.62 -15.82 -8.47
CA ILE A 155 -27.26 -14.54 -8.15
C ILE A 155 -27.19 -13.60 -9.35
N PRO A 156 -28.12 -12.63 -9.46
CA PRO A 156 -28.12 -11.66 -10.55
C PRO A 156 -26.79 -10.91 -10.68
N LYS A 157 -26.38 -10.61 -11.92
CA LYS A 157 -25.11 -9.89 -12.22
C LYS A 157 -24.97 -8.59 -11.44
N ARG A 158 -26.08 -7.84 -11.24
CA ARG A 158 -26.11 -6.60 -10.45
C ARG A 158 -25.59 -6.82 -9.01
N TRP A 159 -25.97 -7.95 -8.40
CA TRP A 159 -25.55 -8.30 -7.04
C TRP A 159 -24.07 -8.70 -6.99
N LYS A 160 -23.59 -9.48 -7.97
CA LYS A 160 -22.16 -9.81 -8.08
C LYS A 160 -21.29 -8.55 -8.12
N LEU A 161 -21.65 -7.59 -8.98
CA LEU A 161 -20.95 -6.31 -9.12
C LEU A 161 -21.02 -5.47 -7.84
N ARG A 162 -22.16 -5.45 -7.17
CA ARG A 162 -22.36 -4.68 -5.93
C ARG A 162 -21.56 -5.26 -4.78
N LEU A 163 -21.56 -6.58 -4.59
CA LEU A 163 -20.74 -7.28 -3.60
C LEU A 163 -19.26 -7.06 -3.88
N SER A 164 -18.79 -7.24 -5.11
CA SER A 164 -17.38 -7.01 -5.48
C SER A 164 -16.92 -5.58 -5.26
N ARG A 165 -17.78 -4.59 -5.48
CA ARG A 165 -17.44 -3.17 -5.24
C ARG A 165 -17.31 -2.83 -3.77
N HIS A 166 -17.99 -3.55 -2.87
CA HIS A 166 -18.16 -3.15 -1.47
C HIS A 166 -17.63 -4.17 -0.45
N PHE A 167 -16.95 -5.25 -0.88
CA PHE A 167 -16.48 -6.31 0.03
C PHE A 167 -15.56 -5.79 1.15
N TRP A 168 -14.84 -4.70 0.91
CA TRP A 168 -13.94 -4.07 1.88
C TRP A 168 -14.66 -3.18 2.91
N ARG A 169 -15.98 -2.95 2.75
CA ARG A 169 -16.83 -2.19 3.68
C ARG A 169 -17.63 -3.16 4.54
N GLU A 170 -16.99 -3.78 5.52
CA GLU A 170 -17.54 -4.89 6.30
C GLU A 170 -19.01 -4.72 6.70
N LYS A 171 -19.36 -3.59 7.35
CA LYS A 171 -20.76 -3.34 7.79
C LYS A 171 -21.73 -3.32 6.59
N TYR A 172 -21.39 -2.58 5.56
CA TYR A 172 -22.26 -2.45 4.38
C TYR A 172 -22.31 -3.76 3.58
N PHE A 173 -21.21 -4.50 3.51
CA PHE A 173 -21.17 -5.80 2.86
C PHE A 173 -22.07 -6.81 3.57
N ASN A 174 -22.05 -6.87 4.90
CA ASN A 174 -22.94 -7.71 5.68
C ASN A 174 -24.42 -7.33 5.50
N ASP A 175 -24.73 -6.04 5.41
CA ASP A 175 -26.10 -5.58 5.09
C ASP A 175 -26.54 -6.02 3.69
N LEU A 176 -25.64 -6.01 2.70
CA LEU A 176 -25.93 -6.51 1.36
C LEU A 176 -26.20 -8.02 1.36
N LEU A 177 -25.42 -8.80 2.13
CA LEU A 177 -25.65 -10.25 2.24
C LEU A 177 -27.02 -10.55 2.87
N LYS A 178 -27.40 -9.86 3.95
CA LYS A 178 -28.71 -10.00 4.57
C LYS A 178 -29.86 -9.70 3.60
N ARG A 179 -29.73 -8.63 2.80
CA ARG A 179 -30.74 -8.30 1.77
C ARG A 179 -30.84 -9.38 0.70
N LEU A 180 -29.72 -9.96 0.32
CA LEU A 180 -29.68 -11.05 -0.65
C LEU A 180 -30.38 -12.31 -0.12
N GLU A 181 -30.18 -12.66 1.16
CA GLU A 181 -30.84 -13.78 1.83
C GLU A 181 -32.38 -13.59 1.93
N THR A 182 -32.82 -12.36 2.17
CA THR A 182 -34.26 -12.05 2.33
C THR A 182 -34.96 -11.76 1.01
N ASN A 183 -34.27 -11.86 -0.14
CA ASN A 183 -34.79 -11.46 -1.47
C ASN A 183 -35.38 -10.03 -1.51
N SER A 184 -34.97 -9.18 -0.58
CA SER A 184 -35.37 -7.77 -0.55
C SER A 184 -34.41 -6.97 -1.43
N ASP A 185 -35.00 -6.36 -2.48
CA ASP A 185 -34.27 -5.45 -3.39
C ASP A 185 -33.79 -4.17 -2.73
#